data_37071dc028d31082735bb0279e146d0a
#
_entry.id   37071dc028d31082735bb0279e146d0a
#
_cell.length_a   1.000
_cell.length_b   1.000
_cell.length_c   1.000
_cell.angle_alpha   90.00
_cell.angle_beta   90.00
_cell.angle_gamma   90.00
#
_symmetry.space_group_name_H-M   'P 1'
#
loop_
_entity.id
_entity.type
_entity.pdbx_description
1 polymer ?
#
loop_
_entity_poly.entity_id
_entity_poly.type
_entity_poly.pdbx_seq_one_letter_code
_entity_poly.pdbx_strand_id
1 'polypeptide(L)'
;MTLNSINQYGHDFQIKVLSSLLTHKEFLTNIHDIISEEYFENQAQKWAIKEVLNYYDKYHTTPSLDILKVELQKVDNEVLQISIKEQLKLAFVSSDDDLEYVQEEFTNFCKNQQLKKALMSSVDLLKAGDFDGIRFIVDNALKAGQDKNIGHEYVKDIESRYRENSRETVPTPWDKINGLLQGGLGNGDFGLIFGNPGGGKSWSLV
;
A
#
# COMPACT_ATOMS: atom_id res chain seq x y z
N MET A 1 19.62 -17.71 8.73
CA MET A 1 18.18 -17.61 9.01
C MET A 1 17.45 -17.71 7.68
N THR A 2 16.68 -18.76 7.47
CA THR A 2 15.87 -18.93 6.26
C THR A 2 14.71 -17.94 6.28
N LEU A 3 14.40 -17.34 5.13
CA LEU A 3 13.16 -16.58 4.94
C LEU A 3 11.99 -17.52 5.27
N ASN A 4 11.02 -17.06 6.06
CA ASN A 4 9.84 -17.86 6.33
C ASN A 4 9.06 -18.02 5.02
N SER A 5 8.76 -19.25 4.64
CA SER A 5 7.89 -19.53 3.50
C SER A 5 6.44 -19.22 3.84
N ILE A 6 5.66 -18.85 2.85
CA ILE A 6 4.20 -18.67 2.95
C ILE A 6 3.49 -19.99 3.32
N ASN A 7 4.17 -21.13 3.21
CA ASN A 7 3.63 -22.46 3.54
C ASN A 7 3.12 -22.58 4.97
N GLN A 8 3.58 -21.72 5.91
CA GLN A 8 3.06 -21.68 7.28
C GLN A 8 1.56 -21.37 7.37
N TYR A 9 1.00 -20.69 6.35
CA TYR A 9 -0.44 -20.34 6.31
C TYR A 9 -1.32 -21.41 5.64
N GLY A 10 -0.72 -22.46 5.06
CA GLY A 10 -1.43 -23.53 4.36
C GLY A 10 -1.78 -23.22 2.91
N HIS A 11 -2.24 -24.26 2.20
CA HIS A 11 -2.49 -24.18 0.75
C HIS A 11 -3.67 -23.28 0.38
N ASP A 12 -4.77 -23.38 1.13
CA ASP A 12 -5.98 -22.60 0.87
C ASP A 12 -5.73 -21.08 0.98
N PHE A 13 -4.93 -20.69 1.97
CA PHE A 13 -4.50 -19.29 2.10
C PHE A 13 -3.71 -18.81 0.88
N GLN A 14 -2.78 -19.63 0.38
CA GLN A 14 -1.99 -19.29 -0.81
C GLN A 14 -2.86 -19.15 -2.06
N ILE A 15 -3.89 -19.99 -2.21
CA ILE A 15 -4.87 -19.90 -3.29
C ILE A 15 -5.68 -18.60 -3.17
N LYS A 16 -6.14 -18.22 -1.98
CA LYS A 16 -6.85 -16.96 -1.76
C LYS A 16 -5.96 -15.74 -2.03
N VAL A 17 -4.67 -15.80 -1.68
CA VAL A 17 -3.69 -14.75 -2.05
C VAL A 17 -3.57 -14.64 -3.57
N LEU A 18 -3.43 -15.76 -4.28
CA LEU A 18 -3.35 -15.77 -5.74
C LEU A 18 -4.64 -15.23 -6.37
N SER A 19 -5.82 -15.61 -5.83
CA SER A 19 -7.11 -15.07 -6.23
C SER A 19 -7.14 -13.54 -6.09
N SER A 20 -6.76 -13.03 -4.91
CA SER A 20 -6.71 -11.58 -4.65
C SER A 20 -5.81 -10.82 -5.61
N LEU A 21 -4.64 -11.38 -5.95
CA LEU A 21 -3.69 -10.79 -6.91
C LEU A 21 -4.25 -10.72 -8.34
N LEU A 22 -5.10 -11.68 -8.70
CA LEU A 22 -5.68 -11.77 -10.03
C LEU A 22 -6.95 -10.92 -10.19
N THR A 23 -7.73 -10.76 -9.12
CA THR A 23 -9.05 -10.13 -9.15
C THR A 23 -9.07 -8.70 -8.61
N HIS A 24 -8.20 -8.35 -7.66
CA HIS A 24 -8.21 -7.06 -6.96
C HIS A 24 -6.99 -6.21 -7.36
N LYS A 25 -7.19 -5.32 -8.32
CA LYS A 25 -6.14 -4.40 -8.79
C LYS A 25 -5.58 -3.52 -7.67
N GLU A 26 -6.42 -3.03 -6.77
CA GLU A 26 -6.01 -2.17 -5.65
C GLU A 26 -5.03 -2.90 -4.72
N PHE A 27 -5.34 -4.15 -4.39
CA PHE A 27 -4.46 -4.99 -3.60
C PHE A 27 -3.10 -5.20 -4.28
N LEU A 28 -3.10 -5.57 -5.57
CA LEU A 28 -1.86 -5.73 -6.33
C LEU A 28 -1.03 -4.45 -6.37
N THR A 29 -1.68 -3.29 -6.54
CA THR A 29 -1.00 -1.98 -6.53
C THR A 29 -0.31 -1.71 -5.20
N ASN A 30 -0.94 -2.06 -4.08
CA ASN A 30 -0.43 -1.80 -2.74
C ASN A 30 0.76 -2.69 -2.38
N ILE A 31 0.80 -3.94 -2.87
CA ILE A 31 1.83 -4.90 -2.49
C ILE A 31 2.89 -5.16 -3.57
N HIS A 32 2.72 -4.59 -4.74
CA HIS A 32 3.59 -4.85 -5.91
C HIS A 32 5.09 -4.66 -5.62
N ASP A 33 5.46 -3.68 -4.81
CA ASP A 33 6.84 -3.35 -4.44
C ASP A 33 7.43 -4.24 -3.33
N ILE A 34 6.59 -5.01 -2.63
CA ILE A 34 7.02 -5.85 -1.50
C ILE A 34 6.85 -7.34 -1.75
N ILE A 35 6.04 -7.73 -2.72
CA ILE A 35 5.82 -9.13 -3.08
C ILE A 35 7.01 -9.67 -3.87
N SER A 36 7.34 -10.95 -3.65
CA SER A 36 8.34 -11.68 -4.43
C SER A 36 7.87 -13.10 -4.71
N GLU A 37 8.15 -13.60 -5.92
CA GLU A 37 7.92 -14.99 -6.28
C GLU A 37 8.67 -15.98 -5.36
N GLU A 38 9.78 -15.54 -4.76
CA GLU A 38 10.61 -16.35 -3.87
C GLU A 38 9.89 -16.76 -2.57
N TYR A 39 8.80 -16.06 -2.19
CA TYR A 39 8.04 -16.40 -0.98
C TYR A 39 7.22 -17.68 -1.10
N PHE A 40 6.99 -18.14 -2.32
CA PHE A 40 6.23 -19.33 -2.65
C PHE A 40 7.17 -20.50 -2.95
N GLU A 41 6.84 -21.71 -2.53
CA GLU A 41 7.63 -22.90 -2.84
C GLU A 41 7.12 -23.62 -4.09
N ASN A 42 5.80 -23.58 -4.30
CA ASN A 42 5.17 -24.23 -5.45
C ASN A 42 5.55 -23.52 -6.77
N GLN A 43 6.13 -24.27 -7.69
CA GLN A 43 6.60 -23.75 -8.97
C GLN A 43 5.48 -23.15 -9.83
N ALA A 44 4.26 -23.71 -9.75
CA ALA A 44 3.12 -23.18 -10.47
C ALA A 44 2.66 -21.84 -9.91
N GLN A 45 2.69 -21.66 -8.59
CA GLN A 45 2.38 -20.39 -7.95
C GLN A 45 3.46 -19.36 -8.22
N LYS A 46 4.75 -19.73 -8.15
CA LYS A 46 5.86 -18.85 -8.54
C LYS A 46 5.68 -18.29 -9.94
N TRP A 47 5.39 -19.18 -10.89
CA TRP A 47 5.14 -18.77 -12.28
C TRP A 47 3.96 -17.78 -12.37
N ALA A 48 2.83 -18.12 -11.73
CA ALA A 48 1.65 -17.28 -11.79
C ALA A 48 1.91 -15.87 -11.23
N ILE A 49 2.58 -15.77 -10.08
CA ILE A 49 2.94 -14.50 -9.46
C ILE A 49 3.90 -13.71 -10.33
N LYS A 50 4.93 -14.36 -10.87
CA LYS A 50 5.88 -13.74 -11.78
C LYS A 50 5.19 -13.13 -13.00
N GLU A 51 4.27 -13.86 -13.62
CA GLU A 51 3.54 -13.36 -14.77
C GLU A 51 2.59 -12.21 -14.41
N VAL A 52 1.94 -12.27 -13.23
CA VAL A 52 1.10 -11.18 -12.73
C VAL A 52 1.94 -9.90 -12.52
N LEU A 53 3.10 -10.01 -11.90
CA LEU A 53 4.00 -8.89 -11.66
C LEU A 53 4.54 -8.32 -12.97
N ASN A 54 5.04 -9.17 -13.88
CA ASN A 54 5.52 -8.76 -15.21
C ASN A 54 4.44 -8.04 -16.03
N TYR A 55 3.20 -8.51 -15.93
CA TYR A 55 2.08 -7.89 -16.63
C TYR A 55 1.73 -6.54 -16.00
N TYR A 56 1.71 -6.47 -14.67
CA TYR A 56 1.42 -5.24 -13.94
C TYR A 56 2.48 -4.16 -14.21
N ASP A 57 3.77 -4.51 -14.28
CA ASP A 57 4.85 -3.58 -14.62
C ASP A 57 4.65 -2.90 -15.98
N LYS A 58 4.08 -3.63 -16.95
CA LYS A 58 3.88 -3.11 -18.30
C LYS A 58 2.58 -2.35 -18.49
N TYR A 59 1.50 -2.82 -17.86
CA TYR A 59 0.15 -2.38 -18.17
C TYR A 59 -0.58 -1.73 -16.99
N HIS A 60 -0.01 -1.77 -15.78
CA HIS A 60 -0.58 -1.24 -14.54
C HIS A 60 -2.01 -1.73 -14.26
N THR A 61 -2.28 -2.98 -14.62
CA THR A 61 -3.56 -3.66 -14.38
C THR A 61 -3.33 -5.16 -14.16
N THR A 62 -4.33 -5.85 -13.62
CA THR A 62 -4.29 -7.31 -13.45
C THR A 62 -4.48 -8.02 -14.78
N PRO A 63 -3.75 -9.14 -15.06
CA PRO A 63 -3.94 -9.91 -16.28
C PRO A 63 -5.28 -10.66 -16.24
N SER A 64 -5.95 -10.74 -17.39
CA SER A 64 -7.12 -11.62 -17.55
C SER A 64 -6.70 -13.09 -17.69
N LEU A 65 -7.66 -14.00 -17.44
CA LEU A 65 -7.44 -15.44 -17.67
C LEU A 65 -6.93 -15.77 -19.07
N ASP A 66 -7.41 -15.07 -20.08
CA ASP A 66 -7.05 -15.36 -21.47
C ASP A 66 -5.59 -14.95 -21.75
N ILE A 67 -5.12 -13.87 -21.15
CA ILE A 67 -3.71 -13.47 -21.21
C ILE A 67 -2.83 -14.54 -20.55
N LEU A 68 -3.20 -14.99 -19.35
CA LEU A 68 -2.45 -16.05 -18.65
C LEU A 68 -2.44 -17.37 -19.44
N LYS A 69 -3.52 -17.71 -20.16
CA LYS A 69 -3.54 -18.89 -21.07
C LYS A 69 -2.54 -18.75 -22.22
N VAL A 70 -2.39 -17.55 -22.78
CA VAL A 70 -1.42 -17.30 -23.86
C VAL A 70 0.00 -17.43 -23.32
N GLU A 71 0.31 -16.85 -22.17
CA GLU A 71 1.64 -16.97 -21.55
C GLU A 71 1.94 -18.42 -21.15
N LEU A 72 0.94 -19.15 -20.68
CA LEU A 72 1.08 -20.56 -20.31
C LEU A 72 1.49 -21.46 -21.50
N GLN A 73 1.05 -21.15 -22.72
CA GLN A 73 1.45 -21.91 -23.91
C GLN A 73 2.95 -21.80 -24.24
N LYS A 74 3.63 -20.80 -23.70
CA LYS A 74 5.08 -20.59 -23.87
C LYS A 74 5.92 -21.43 -22.91
N VAL A 75 5.31 -22.11 -21.95
CA VAL A 75 6.01 -22.97 -20.98
C VAL A 75 6.24 -24.33 -21.63
N ASP A 76 7.49 -24.74 -21.79
CA ASP A 76 7.84 -25.99 -22.47
C ASP A 76 7.50 -27.25 -21.65
N ASN A 77 7.35 -27.14 -20.33
CA ASN A 77 7.11 -28.28 -19.44
C ASN A 77 5.60 -28.54 -19.28
N GLU A 78 5.12 -29.64 -19.89
CA GLU A 78 3.71 -30.04 -19.85
C GLU A 78 3.19 -30.30 -18.44
N VAL A 79 4.01 -30.93 -17.55
CA VAL A 79 3.62 -31.20 -16.16
C VAL A 79 3.40 -29.90 -15.40
N LEU A 80 4.30 -28.94 -15.60
CA LEU A 80 4.18 -27.61 -14.99
C LEU A 80 2.95 -26.87 -15.55
N GLN A 81 2.68 -26.97 -16.85
CA GLN A 81 1.47 -26.37 -17.46
C GLN A 81 0.18 -26.89 -16.81
N ILE A 82 0.11 -28.21 -16.56
CA ILE A 82 -1.07 -28.83 -15.91
C ILE A 82 -1.21 -28.28 -14.49
N SER A 83 -0.12 -28.26 -13.73
CA SER A 83 -0.13 -27.74 -12.36
C SER A 83 -0.53 -26.26 -12.30
N ILE A 84 -0.04 -25.42 -13.22
CA ILE A 84 -0.43 -24.00 -13.31
C ILE A 84 -1.92 -23.86 -13.60
N LYS A 85 -2.46 -24.64 -14.56
CA LYS A 85 -3.89 -24.63 -14.89
C LYS A 85 -4.75 -24.97 -13.69
N GLU A 86 -4.36 -25.96 -12.88
CA GLU A 86 -5.07 -26.35 -11.67
C GLU A 86 -5.03 -25.22 -10.62
N GLN A 87 -3.87 -24.62 -10.36
CA GLN A 87 -3.73 -23.53 -9.40
C GLN A 87 -4.54 -22.28 -9.82
N LEU A 88 -4.48 -21.89 -11.09
CA LEU A 88 -5.26 -20.78 -11.63
C LEU A 88 -6.76 -21.07 -11.53
N LYS A 89 -7.21 -22.30 -11.87
CA LYS A 89 -8.62 -22.69 -11.77
C LYS A 89 -9.11 -22.59 -10.31
N LEU A 90 -8.33 -23.08 -9.36
CA LEU A 90 -8.65 -22.97 -7.93
C LEU A 90 -8.73 -21.51 -7.49
N ALA A 91 -7.80 -20.66 -7.92
CA ALA A 91 -7.79 -19.25 -7.59
C ALA A 91 -9.02 -18.49 -8.12
N PHE A 92 -9.46 -18.79 -9.34
CA PHE A 92 -10.66 -18.14 -9.92
C PHE A 92 -12.00 -18.70 -9.41
N VAL A 93 -12.01 -19.90 -8.83
CA VAL A 93 -13.20 -20.51 -8.20
C VAL A 93 -13.26 -20.22 -6.70
N SER A 94 -12.16 -19.75 -6.11
CA SER A 94 -12.11 -19.42 -4.68
C SER A 94 -13.19 -18.40 -4.31
N SER A 95 -13.88 -18.64 -3.19
CA SER A 95 -14.85 -17.70 -2.65
C SER A 95 -14.18 -16.42 -2.15
N ASP A 96 -14.90 -15.31 -2.25
CA ASP A 96 -14.41 -14.00 -1.76
C ASP A 96 -14.55 -13.85 -0.22
N ASP A 97 -14.93 -14.92 0.46
CA ASP A 97 -15.01 -14.94 1.93
C ASP A 97 -13.59 -14.73 2.52
N ASP A 98 -13.48 -13.87 3.53
CA ASP A 98 -12.24 -13.56 4.26
C ASP A 98 -11.11 -12.93 3.42
N LEU A 99 -11.39 -12.41 2.23
CA LEU A 99 -10.35 -11.81 1.37
C LEU A 99 -9.64 -10.64 2.05
N GLU A 100 -10.35 -9.78 2.76
CA GLU A 100 -9.78 -8.63 3.47
C GLU A 100 -8.74 -9.09 4.50
N TYR A 101 -9.09 -10.12 5.31
CA TYR A 101 -8.16 -10.72 6.26
C TYR A 101 -6.93 -11.33 5.56
N VAL A 102 -7.15 -12.05 4.47
CA VAL A 102 -6.05 -12.67 3.70
C VAL A 102 -5.12 -11.62 3.11
N GLN A 103 -5.66 -10.52 2.59
CA GLN A 103 -4.90 -9.41 2.04
C GLN A 103 -4.07 -8.70 3.11
N GLU A 104 -4.65 -8.44 4.28
CA GLU A 104 -3.97 -7.82 5.41
C GLU A 104 -2.83 -8.71 5.92
N GLU A 105 -3.10 -9.98 6.20
CA GLU A 105 -2.10 -10.95 6.68
C GLU A 105 -0.96 -11.14 5.68
N PHE A 106 -1.29 -11.24 4.39
CA PHE A 106 -0.27 -11.39 3.37
C PHE A 106 0.59 -10.11 3.21
N THR A 107 -0.02 -8.94 3.32
CA THR A 107 0.72 -7.66 3.33
C THR A 107 1.69 -7.61 4.51
N ASN A 108 1.24 -7.97 5.70
CA ASN A 108 2.08 -8.04 6.91
C ASN A 108 3.22 -9.05 6.75
N PHE A 109 2.94 -10.20 6.15
CA PHE A 109 3.96 -11.19 5.82
C PHE A 109 5.02 -10.60 4.87
N CYS A 110 4.62 -9.96 3.78
CA CYS A 110 5.54 -9.36 2.81
C CYS A 110 6.39 -8.25 3.45
N LYS A 111 5.80 -7.37 4.25
CA LYS A 111 6.54 -6.33 5.01
C LYS A 111 7.59 -6.94 5.92
N ASN A 112 7.24 -7.99 6.66
CA ASN A 112 8.17 -8.71 7.53
C ASN A 112 9.31 -9.36 6.74
N GLN A 113 9.05 -9.92 5.55
CA GLN A 113 10.09 -10.50 4.70
C GLN A 113 11.05 -9.43 4.16
N GLN A 114 10.52 -8.29 3.70
CA GLN A 114 11.32 -7.16 3.25
C GLN A 114 12.22 -6.62 4.38
N LEU A 115 11.67 -6.44 5.58
CA LEU A 115 12.45 -5.98 6.73
C LEU A 115 13.54 -6.99 7.11
N LYS A 116 13.24 -8.29 7.12
CA LYS A 116 14.25 -9.35 7.35
C LYS A 116 15.37 -9.30 6.31
N LYS A 117 15.02 -9.15 5.02
CA LYS A 117 16.00 -9.04 3.93
C LYS A 117 16.90 -7.81 4.12
N ALA A 118 16.31 -6.66 4.48
CA ALA A 118 17.03 -5.43 4.77
C ALA A 118 18.01 -5.60 5.95
N LEU A 119 17.55 -6.21 7.06
CA LEU A 119 18.39 -6.47 8.23
C LEU A 119 19.52 -7.44 7.93
N MET A 120 19.28 -8.49 7.14
CA MET A 120 20.35 -9.43 6.71
C MET A 120 21.39 -8.71 5.85
N SER A 121 20.98 -7.89 4.90
CA SER A 121 21.89 -7.08 4.07
C SER A 121 22.65 -6.03 4.90
N SER A 122 22.05 -5.53 5.97
CA SER A 122 22.68 -4.57 6.88
C SER A 122 23.91 -5.14 7.59
N VAL A 123 23.99 -6.47 7.76
CA VAL A 123 25.16 -7.12 8.41
C VAL A 123 26.45 -6.91 7.59
N ASP A 124 26.37 -6.97 6.28
CA ASP A 124 27.54 -6.78 5.42
C ASP A 124 27.92 -5.29 5.34
N LEU A 125 26.96 -4.39 5.32
CA LEU A 125 27.19 -2.95 5.41
C LEU A 125 27.79 -2.55 6.77
N LEU A 126 27.38 -3.21 7.85
CA LEU A 126 27.96 -3.00 9.18
C LEU A 126 29.43 -3.37 9.22
N LYS A 127 29.82 -4.49 8.59
CA LYS A 127 31.24 -4.88 8.46
C LYS A 127 32.05 -3.89 7.65
N ALA A 128 31.42 -3.25 6.65
CA ALA A 128 32.03 -2.22 5.84
C ALA A 128 32.07 -0.83 6.51
N GLY A 129 31.36 -0.65 7.65
CA GLY A 129 31.23 0.64 8.35
C GLY A 129 30.30 1.64 7.66
N ASP A 130 29.44 1.19 6.74
CA ASP A 130 28.48 2.03 6.01
C ASP A 130 27.15 2.15 6.78
N PHE A 131 27.12 3.07 7.74
CA PHE A 131 25.94 3.33 8.56
C PHE A 131 24.82 4.04 7.79
N ASP A 132 25.18 4.88 6.82
CA ASP A 132 24.19 5.58 5.98
C ASP A 132 23.47 4.58 5.05
N GLY A 133 24.20 3.62 4.48
CA GLY A 133 23.63 2.52 3.71
C GLY A 133 22.67 1.66 4.54
N ILE A 134 23.01 1.35 5.79
CA ILE A 134 22.12 0.61 6.71
C ILE A 134 20.83 1.38 6.92
N ARG A 135 20.93 2.67 7.27
CA ARG A 135 19.76 3.52 7.47
C ARG A 135 18.86 3.54 6.24
N PHE A 136 19.45 3.74 5.06
CA PHE A 136 18.72 3.82 3.80
C PHE A 136 17.93 2.54 3.50
N ILE A 137 18.54 1.36 3.60
CA ILE A 137 17.83 0.09 3.29
C ILE A 137 16.76 -0.25 4.32
N VAL A 138 17.00 0.06 5.62
CA VAL A 138 16.00 -0.19 6.67
C VAL A 138 14.84 0.79 6.54
N ASP A 139 15.09 2.09 6.31
CA ASP A 139 14.05 3.09 6.10
C ASP A 139 13.18 2.75 4.87
N ASN A 140 13.79 2.29 3.78
CA ASN A 140 13.06 1.84 2.60
C ASN A 140 12.19 0.61 2.89
N ALA A 141 12.71 -0.38 3.63
CA ALA A 141 11.95 -1.57 3.99
C ALA A 141 10.76 -1.25 4.92
N LEU A 142 10.89 -0.27 5.81
CA LEU A 142 9.82 0.19 6.68
C LEU A 142 8.72 0.96 5.92
N LYS A 143 9.10 1.69 4.86
CA LYS A 143 8.16 2.43 4.00
C LYS A 143 7.49 1.54 2.95
N ALA A 144 8.07 0.40 2.64
CA ALA A 144 7.55 -0.53 1.64
C ALA A 144 6.18 -1.07 2.08
N GLY A 145 5.25 -1.17 1.14
CA GLY A 145 3.87 -1.62 1.40
C GLY A 145 3.05 -0.70 2.29
N GLN A 146 3.47 0.55 2.51
CA GLN A 146 2.57 1.57 3.05
C GLN A 146 1.55 1.94 1.98
N ASP A 147 0.33 2.28 2.43
CA ASP A 147 -0.72 2.75 1.53
C ASP A 147 -0.18 3.86 0.64
N LYS A 148 -0.11 3.58 -0.66
CA LYS A 148 0.28 4.56 -1.68
C LYS A 148 -0.88 5.48 -2.05
N ASN A 149 -1.84 5.63 -1.14
CA ASN A 149 -2.97 6.53 -1.36
C ASN A 149 -2.44 7.98 -1.38
N ILE A 150 -1.96 8.41 -2.55
CA ILE A 150 -1.42 9.74 -2.79
C ILE A 150 -2.62 10.68 -3.07
N GLY A 151 -3.47 10.87 -2.08
CA GLY A 151 -4.60 11.79 -2.18
C GLY A 151 -5.97 11.15 -1.96
N HIS A 152 -6.99 11.98 -1.93
CA HIS A 152 -8.37 11.56 -1.76
C HIS A 152 -9.02 11.25 -3.11
N GLU A 153 -9.60 10.07 -3.26
CA GLU A 153 -10.52 9.82 -4.37
C GLU A 153 -11.77 10.68 -4.19
N TYR A 154 -11.90 11.68 -5.07
CA TYR A 154 -12.93 12.73 -4.94
C TYR A 154 -14.35 12.18 -4.72
N VAL A 155 -14.69 11.07 -5.31
CA VAL A 155 -16.03 10.47 -5.25
C VAL A 155 -16.19 9.50 -4.06
N LYS A 156 -15.17 8.69 -3.75
CA LYS A 156 -15.23 7.70 -2.67
C LYS A 156 -15.06 8.34 -1.27
N ASP A 157 -14.24 9.39 -1.17
CA ASP A 157 -13.89 10.01 0.11
C ASP A 157 -14.77 11.21 0.47
N ILE A 158 -15.94 11.35 -0.14
CA ILE A 158 -16.87 12.46 0.13
C ILE A 158 -17.21 12.53 1.63
N GLU A 159 -17.55 11.41 2.26
CA GLU A 159 -17.95 11.39 3.67
C GLU A 159 -16.79 11.70 4.63
N SER A 160 -15.58 11.21 4.36
CA SER A 160 -14.41 11.51 5.18
C SER A 160 -14.05 13.00 5.14
N ARG A 161 -14.13 13.63 3.97
CA ARG A 161 -13.90 15.06 3.80
C ARG A 161 -14.92 15.93 4.53
N TYR A 162 -16.15 15.48 4.64
CA TYR A 162 -17.15 16.18 5.46
C TYR A 162 -16.90 16.03 6.96
N ARG A 163 -16.25 14.94 7.40
CA ARG A 163 -15.90 14.69 8.81
C ARG A 163 -14.58 15.38 9.23
N GLU A 164 -13.62 15.52 8.33
CA GLU A 164 -12.32 16.17 8.59
C GLU A 164 -12.40 17.69 8.76
N ASN A 165 -13.57 18.31 8.55
CA ASN A 165 -13.78 19.74 8.68
C ASN A 165 -13.99 20.23 10.12
N SER A 166 -13.50 19.55 11.15
CA SER A 166 -13.30 20.20 12.46
C SER A 166 -12.01 21.02 12.39
N ARG A 167 -12.15 22.24 11.90
CA ARG A 167 -11.10 23.24 11.83
C ARG A 167 -10.61 23.51 13.25
N GLU A 168 -9.37 23.17 13.58
CA GLU A 168 -8.75 23.64 14.80
C GLU A 168 -8.57 25.15 14.71
N THR A 169 -9.38 25.88 15.46
CA THR A 169 -9.40 27.33 15.42
C THR A 169 -8.94 27.93 16.75
N VAL A 170 -8.21 29.03 16.67
CA VAL A 170 -7.88 29.85 17.83
C VAL A 170 -8.89 31.00 17.89
N PRO A 171 -9.66 31.12 18.98
CA PRO A 171 -10.66 32.19 19.07
C PRO A 171 -10.00 33.56 19.11
N THR A 172 -10.59 34.51 18.45
CA THR A 172 -10.22 35.93 18.55
C THR A 172 -10.88 36.55 19.80
N PRO A 173 -10.43 37.73 20.28
CA PRO A 173 -11.08 38.41 21.42
C PRO A 173 -12.52 38.87 21.14
N TRP A 174 -13.03 38.71 19.93
CA TRP A 174 -14.37 39.22 19.52
C TRP A 174 -15.32 38.07 19.23
N ASP A 175 -16.28 37.86 20.12
CA ASP A 175 -17.27 36.77 19.98
C ASP A 175 -18.07 36.80 18.64
N LYS A 176 -18.41 38.00 18.18
CA LYS A 176 -19.14 38.15 16.90
C LYS A 176 -18.29 37.70 15.70
N ILE A 177 -16.98 37.96 15.73
CA ILE A 177 -16.06 37.55 14.68
C ILE A 177 -15.86 36.03 14.77
N ASN A 178 -15.70 35.49 15.97
CA ASN A 178 -15.60 34.04 16.18
C ASN A 178 -16.85 33.31 15.67
N GLY A 179 -18.03 33.88 15.85
CA GLY A 179 -19.27 33.31 15.31
C GLY A 179 -19.32 33.31 13.78
N LEU A 180 -18.79 34.34 13.13
CA LEU A 180 -18.70 34.42 11.67
C LEU A 180 -17.64 33.49 11.10
N LEU A 181 -16.55 33.30 11.82
CA LEU A 181 -15.42 32.43 11.42
C LEU A 181 -15.57 30.97 11.90
N GLN A 182 -16.72 30.59 12.48
CA GLN A 182 -16.99 29.25 13.01
C GLN A 182 -15.96 28.78 14.04
N GLY A 183 -15.61 29.68 14.97
CA GLY A 183 -14.75 29.37 16.11
C GLY A 183 -13.47 30.21 16.21
N GLY A 184 -13.08 30.94 15.18
CA GLY A 184 -11.90 31.79 15.16
C GLY A 184 -11.00 31.61 13.95
N LEU A 185 -9.72 31.91 14.09
CA LEU A 185 -8.72 31.78 13.01
C LEU A 185 -8.14 30.36 13.00
N GLY A 186 -8.16 29.71 11.85
CA GLY A 186 -7.56 28.41 11.64
C GLY A 186 -6.09 28.50 11.22
N ASN A 187 -5.39 27.37 11.28
CA ASN A 187 -4.02 27.28 10.80
C ASN A 187 -3.97 27.61 9.28
N GLY A 188 -3.13 28.59 8.92
CA GLY A 188 -3.00 29.08 7.55
C GLY A 188 -3.96 30.21 7.16
N ASP A 189 -4.83 30.67 8.06
CA ASP A 189 -5.65 31.83 7.81
C ASP A 189 -4.84 33.13 7.85
N PHE A 190 -5.18 34.03 6.94
CA PHE A 190 -4.59 35.37 6.90
C PHE A 190 -5.64 36.41 7.29
N GLY A 191 -5.38 37.11 8.39
CA GLY A 191 -6.24 38.20 8.88
C GLY A 191 -5.66 39.56 8.54
N LEU A 192 -6.48 40.49 7.97
CA LEU A 192 -6.09 41.85 7.70
C LEU A 192 -7.01 42.82 8.42
N ILE A 193 -6.46 43.68 9.27
CA ILE A 193 -7.19 44.78 9.95
C ILE A 193 -6.77 46.10 9.33
N PHE A 194 -7.72 46.83 8.77
CA PHE A 194 -7.47 48.15 8.20
C PHE A 194 -8.41 49.21 8.80
N GLY A 195 -7.96 50.45 8.83
CA GLY A 195 -8.70 51.56 9.38
C GLY A 195 -7.87 52.84 9.37
N ASN A 196 -8.49 53.97 9.73
CA ASN A 196 -7.80 55.25 9.76
C ASN A 196 -6.63 55.32 10.79
N PRO A 197 -5.63 56.18 10.57
CA PRO A 197 -4.60 56.46 11.58
C PRO A 197 -5.22 56.82 12.92
N GLY A 198 -4.69 56.28 14.02
CA GLY A 198 -5.21 56.51 15.36
C GLY A 198 -6.43 55.64 15.79
N GLY A 199 -6.97 54.80 14.89
CA GLY A 199 -8.15 53.96 15.12
C GLY A 199 -7.91 52.72 15.98
N GLY A 200 -6.76 52.57 16.65
CA GLY A 200 -6.49 51.46 17.58
C GLY A 200 -6.13 50.10 16.93
N LYS A 201 -5.79 50.07 15.62
CA LYS A 201 -5.45 48.83 14.89
C LYS A 201 -4.41 47.97 15.61
N SER A 202 -3.34 48.59 16.14
CA SER A 202 -2.25 47.88 16.80
C SER A 202 -2.69 47.25 18.13
N TRP A 203 -3.69 47.83 18.81
CA TRP A 203 -4.29 47.26 20.00
C TRP A 203 -5.13 46.02 19.75
N SER A 204 -5.60 45.88 18.49
CA SER A 204 -6.40 44.73 18.08
C SER A 204 -5.57 43.50 17.76
N LEU A 205 -4.22 43.60 17.73
CA LEU A 205 -3.29 42.55 17.38
C LEU A 205 -2.51 42.01 18.62
N VAL A 206 -2.78 42.54 19.80
CA VAL A 206 -2.21 42.13 21.07
C VAL A 206 -3.24 41.31 21.82
#